data_b4ac5ccd0d19712c7d357428a71acbfa
#
_entry.id   b4ac5ccd0d19712c7d357428a71acbfa
#
_cell.length_a   1.000
_cell.length_b   1.000
_cell.length_c   1.000
_cell.angle_alpha   90.00
_cell.angle_beta   90.00
_cell.angle_gamma   90.00
#
_symmetry.space_group_name_H-M   'P 1'
#
loop_
_entity.id
_entity.type
_entity.pdbx_description
1 polymer ?
#
loop_
_entity_poly.entity_id
_entity_poly.type
_entity_poly.pdbx_seq_one_letter_code
_entity_poly.pdbx_strand_id
1 'polypeptide(L)' 'MKLRIIVTLKNGVLDPQGKAIQHALGGLGFEGVEDVRAGKIFELELADSTSDAAVDEMCRKLLANTVIENYRVEKL' A
#
# COMPACT_ATOMS: atom_id res chain seq x y z
N MET A 1 -5.38 -17.61 -10.49
CA MET A 1 -5.36 -16.16 -10.73
C MET A 1 -4.44 -15.50 -9.71
N LYS A 2 -3.55 -14.63 -10.17
CA LYS A 2 -2.59 -13.97 -9.29
C LYS A 2 -2.90 -12.47 -9.26
N LEU A 3 -2.99 -11.91 -8.06
CA LEU A 3 -3.28 -10.50 -7.83
C LEU A 3 -2.23 -9.87 -6.93
N ARG A 4 -2.05 -8.57 -7.09
CA ARG A 4 -1.26 -7.76 -6.17
C ARG A 4 -2.14 -6.66 -5.61
N ILE A 5 -2.19 -6.57 -4.27
CA ILE A 5 -2.91 -5.51 -3.57
C ILE A 5 -1.89 -4.54 -3.01
N ILE A 6 -1.97 -3.29 -3.43
CA ILE A 6 -1.08 -2.23 -2.96
C ILE A 6 -1.86 -1.35 -1.99
N VAL A 7 -1.36 -1.24 -0.76
CA VAL A 7 -2.01 -0.50 0.32
C VAL A 7 -1.11 0.65 0.73
N THR A 8 -1.64 1.86 0.68
CA THR A 8 -0.92 3.09 1.07
C THR A 8 -1.79 3.95 1.96
N LEU A 9 -1.17 4.80 2.77
CA LEU A 9 -1.89 5.75 3.59
C LEU A 9 -2.55 6.82 2.72
N LYS A 10 -3.73 7.27 3.14
CA LYS A 10 -4.44 8.39 2.50
C LYS A 10 -3.64 9.68 2.63
N ASN A 11 -3.84 10.60 1.69
CA ASN A 11 -3.28 11.94 1.80
C ASN A 11 -3.74 12.60 3.11
N GLY A 12 -2.82 13.30 3.76
CA GLY A 12 -3.09 13.95 5.04
C GLY A 12 -2.93 13.05 6.26
N VAL A 13 -2.78 11.74 6.09
CA VAL A 13 -2.46 10.83 7.18
C VAL A 13 -0.94 10.81 7.38
N LEU A 14 -0.48 11.00 8.62
CA LEU A 14 0.93 10.95 8.94
C LEU A 14 1.50 9.57 8.65
N ASP A 15 2.65 9.54 7.98
CA ASP A 15 3.42 8.33 7.66
C ASP A 15 4.75 8.38 8.40
N PRO A 16 4.83 7.85 9.64
CA PRO A 16 6.07 7.89 10.41
C PRO A 16 7.21 7.13 9.74
N GLN A 17 6.91 6.01 9.07
CA GLN A 17 7.92 5.22 8.36
C GLN A 17 8.47 5.97 7.16
N GLY A 18 7.59 6.58 6.38
CA GLY A 18 8.00 7.41 5.23
C GLY A 18 8.85 8.59 5.65
N LYS A 19 8.48 9.26 6.73
CA LYS A 19 9.23 10.38 7.29
C LYS A 19 10.61 9.95 7.78
N ALA A 20 10.70 8.80 8.45
CA ALA A 20 11.97 8.26 8.92
C ALA A 20 12.90 7.91 7.75
N ILE A 21 12.37 7.33 6.69
CA ILE A 21 13.13 7.01 5.48
C ILE A 21 13.62 8.30 4.81
N GLN A 22 12.76 9.28 4.68
CA GLN A 22 13.12 10.58 4.10
C GLN A 22 14.28 11.23 4.86
N HIS A 23 14.19 11.24 6.18
CA HIS A 23 15.24 11.77 7.03
C HIS A 23 16.56 11.00 6.88
N ALA A 24 16.48 9.68 6.86
CA ALA A 24 17.65 8.82 6.70
C ALA A 24 18.34 9.03 5.34
N LEU A 25 17.59 9.21 4.28
CA LEU A 25 18.13 9.49 2.95
C LEU A 25 18.89 10.81 2.94
N GLY A 26 18.36 11.84 3.57
CA GLY A 26 19.06 13.12 3.75
C GLY A 26 20.37 12.97 4.52
N GLY A 27 20.37 12.15 5.58
CA GLY A 27 21.57 11.86 6.37
C GLY A 27 22.64 11.09 5.60
N LEU A 28 22.23 10.35 4.56
CA LEU A 28 23.16 9.63 3.68
C LEU A 28 23.68 10.50 2.53
N GLY A 29 23.26 11.75 2.45
CA GLY A 29 23.72 12.68 1.45
C GLY A 29 22.86 12.76 0.18
N PHE A 30 21.69 12.11 0.17
CA PHE A 30 20.76 12.22 -0.95
C PHE A 30 19.92 13.49 -0.80
N GLU A 31 20.16 14.44 -1.69
CA GLU A 31 19.42 15.70 -1.71
C GLU A 31 18.22 15.60 -2.67
N GLY A 32 17.22 16.45 -2.44
CA GLY A 32 16.08 16.54 -3.34
C GLY A 32 14.99 15.52 -3.09
N VAL A 33 15.05 14.74 -2.03
CA VAL A 33 13.97 13.84 -1.63
C VAL A 33 12.91 14.65 -0.90
N GLU A 34 11.87 15.03 -1.63
CA GLU A 34 10.83 15.94 -1.13
C GLU A 34 9.77 15.22 -0.30
N ASP A 35 9.52 13.95 -0.58
CA ASP A 35 8.57 13.15 0.17
C ASP A 35 8.88 11.67 0.01
N VAL A 36 8.50 10.88 1.01
CA VAL A 36 8.57 9.42 0.97
C VAL A 36 7.28 8.86 1.57
N ARG A 37 6.62 7.99 0.85
CA ARG A 37 5.42 7.29 1.31
C ARG A 37 5.73 5.80 1.35
N ALA A 38 5.57 5.20 2.52
CA ALA A 38 5.70 3.75 2.68
C ALA A 38 4.33 3.09 2.56
N GLY A 39 4.32 1.84 2.16
CA GLY A 39 3.08 1.09 2.02
C GLY A 39 3.34 -0.41 2.13
N LYS A 40 2.30 -1.18 1.82
CA LYS A 40 2.34 -2.64 1.86
C LYS A 40 1.90 -3.20 0.52
N ILE A 41 2.44 -4.37 0.19
CA ILE A 41 2.00 -5.14 -0.97
C ILE A 41 1.62 -6.53 -0.49
N PHE A 42 0.43 -6.99 -0.89
CA PHE A 42 0.00 -8.37 -0.69
C PHE A 42 -0.11 -9.04 -2.05
N GLU A 43 0.54 -10.16 -2.23
CA GLU A 43 0.38 -10.99 -3.43
C GLU A 43 -0.51 -12.17 -3.08
N LEU A 44 -1.59 -12.33 -3.85
CA LEU A 44 -2.59 -13.36 -3.61
C LEU A 44 -2.63 -14.34 -4.78
N GLU A 45 -2.67 -15.62 -4.46
CA GLU A 45 -2.96 -16.68 -5.43
C GLU A 45 -4.37 -17.15 -5.15
N LEU A 46 -5.30 -16.94 -6.09
CA LEU A 46 -6.71 -17.19 -5.91
C LEU A 46 -7.24 -18.14 -6.99
N ALA A 47 -8.30 -18.85 -6.66
CA ALA A 47 -9.03 -19.62 -7.66
C ALA A 47 -9.57 -18.67 -8.74
N ASP A 48 -9.55 -19.11 -10.01
CA ASP A 48 -9.98 -18.27 -11.13
C ASP A 48 -11.45 -17.88 -11.03
N SER A 49 -12.24 -18.63 -10.28
CA SER A 49 -13.64 -18.34 -10.02
C SER A 49 -13.88 -17.22 -9.01
N THR A 50 -12.82 -16.71 -8.38
CA THR A 50 -12.95 -15.63 -7.39
C THR A 50 -13.42 -14.35 -8.07
N SER A 51 -14.51 -13.77 -7.58
CA SER A 51 -15.09 -12.55 -8.14
C SER A 51 -14.31 -11.29 -7.70
N ASP A 52 -14.41 -10.24 -8.51
CA ASP A 52 -13.83 -8.94 -8.14
C ASP A 52 -14.47 -8.39 -6.86
N ALA A 53 -15.76 -8.65 -6.66
CA ALA A 53 -16.45 -8.25 -5.44
C ALA A 53 -15.88 -8.94 -4.20
N ALA A 54 -15.53 -10.22 -4.30
CA ALA A 54 -14.91 -10.96 -3.20
C ALA A 54 -13.53 -10.39 -2.87
N VAL A 55 -12.73 -10.06 -3.88
CA VAL A 55 -11.42 -9.45 -3.71
C VAL A 55 -11.54 -8.09 -3.00
N ASP A 56 -12.48 -7.26 -3.43
CA ASP A 56 -12.72 -5.97 -2.80
C ASP A 56 -13.11 -6.12 -1.33
N GLU A 57 -13.94 -7.11 -1.04
CA GLU A 57 -14.35 -7.42 0.33
C GLU A 57 -13.16 -7.85 1.21
N MET A 58 -12.25 -8.66 0.66
CA MET A 58 -11.02 -9.04 1.36
C MET A 58 -10.20 -7.82 1.74
N CYS A 59 -10.06 -6.87 0.82
CA CYS A 59 -9.34 -5.63 1.07
C CYS A 59 -9.98 -4.82 2.18
N ARG A 60 -11.30 -4.59 2.10
CA ARG A 60 -12.02 -3.76 3.06
C ARG A 60 -12.11 -4.39 4.45
N LYS A 61 -12.23 -5.72 4.52
CA LYS A 61 -12.42 -6.42 5.80
C LYS A 61 -11.14 -6.75 6.51
N LEU A 62 -10.02 -6.89 5.79
CA LEU A 62 -8.79 -7.37 6.39
C LEU A 62 -7.52 -6.66 5.90
N LEU A 63 -7.34 -6.55 4.59
CA LEU A 63 -6.03 -6.18 4.04
C LEU A 63 -5.72 -4.69 4.19
N ALA A 64 -6.74 -3.84 4.20
CA ALA A 64 -6.58 -2.39 4.34
C ALA A 64 -7.48 -1.86 5.44
N ASN A 65 -6.97 -0.88 6.20
CA ASN A 65 -7.80 -0.10 7.11
C ASN A 65 -8.33 1.10 6.33
N THR A 66 -9.56 1.01 5.84
CA THR A 66 -10.13 2.00 4.93
C THR A 66 -10.40 3.37 5.56
N VAL A 67 -10.26 3.48 6.88
CA VAL A 67 -10.32 4.77 7.57
C VAL A 67 -9.08 5.62 7.23
N ILE A 68 -7.91 4.99 7.17
CA ILE A 68 -6.62 5.68 7.00
C ILE A 68 -5.85 5.26 5.74
N GLU A 69 -6.28 4.20 5.05
CA GLU A 69 -5.56 3.62 3.93
C GLU A 69 -6.42 3.57 2.67
N ASN A 70 -5.75 3.72 1.52
CA ASN A 70 -6.29 3.39 0.20
C ASN A 70 -5.68 2.07 -0.25
N TYR A 71 -6.34 1.39 -1.18
CA TYR A 71 -5.80 0.18 -1.78
C TYR A 71 -6.06 0.17 -3.28
N ARG A 72 -5.21 -0.54 -3.98
CA ARG A 72 -5.31 -0.74 -5.43
C ARG A 72 -5.08 -2.20 -5.75
N VAL A 73 -5.90 -2.76 -6.63
CA VAL A 73 -5.80 -4.15 -7.08
C VAL A 73 -5.17 -4.18 -8.47
N GLU A 74 -4.11 -4.95 -8.62
CA GLU A 74 -3.47 -5.22 -9.90
C GLU A 74 -3.60 -6.69 -10.24
N LYS A 75 -4.08 -7.00 -11.44
CA LYS A 75 -4.11 -8.37 -11.97
C LYS A 75 -2.77 -8.65 -12.65
N LEU A 76 -2.14 -9.74 -12.28
CA LEU A 76 -0.85 -10.14 -12.81
C LEU A 76 -0.95 -11.22 -13.89
#